data_b8f4cc8a50f72825a1ac135b8907ce1a
#
_entry.id   b8f4cc8a50f72825a1ac135b8907ce1a
#
_cell.length_a   1.000
_cell.length_b   1.000
_cell.length_c   1.000
_cell.angle_alpha   90.00
_cell.angle_beta   90.00
_cell.angle_gamma   90.00
#
_symmetry.space_group_name_H-M   'P 1'
#
loop_
_entity.id
_entity.type
_entity.pdbx_description
1 polymer ?
#
loop_
_entity_poly.entity_id
_entity_poly.type
_entity_poly.pdbx_seq_one_letter_code
_entity_poly.pdbx_strand_id
1 'polypeptide(L)'
;MFSTLTEAQLRNRLDEREGIFIAESPKVIRVALDAGMEPIALLCEERHITGDAADIVERLGDRPVYTGSRELLSSLTGYTLTRGVLCAMRRPVLPSVQDVCKKASRVVVIDGVVDTTNIGAIFRSAAALGIDAVLLTSTSCDPLNRRAIRVSMGSVFLVPWAGVRPDFAELRATGFSIAAMALTHNSIPLNDPILKAQPKLAIVMGTEGDGLAQSVISNADFVVRIPMHHNVDSLNVAAAAAVAFWELRL
;
A
#
# COMPACT_ATOMS: atom_id res chain seq x y z
N MET A 1 -22.46 1.91 -6.13
CA MET A 1 -21.19 1.21 -5.98
C MET A 1 -20.13 1.73 -6.95
N PHE A 2 -20.26 1.58 -8.26
CA PHE A 2 -19.24 2.00 -9.23
C PHE A 2 -19.25 3.50 -9.61
N SER A 3 -20.30 4.24 -9.32
CA SER A 3 -20.49 5.60 -9.81
C SER A 3 -20.84 6.65 -8.76
N THR A 4 -21.42 6.27 -7.65
CA THR A 4 -22.04 7.22 -6.71
C THR A 4 -21.36 7.27 -5.34
N LEU A 5 -20.54 6.29 -4.99
CA LEU A 5 -19.90 6.23 -3.69
C LEU A 5 -18.51 6.89 -3.73
N THR A 6 -18.27 7.78 -2.79
CA THR A 6 -16.94 8.31 -2.52
C THR A 6 -16.04 7.23 -1.89
N GLU A 7 -14.72 7.40 -1.93
CA GLU A 7 -13.77 6.50 -1.26
C GLU A 7 -14.08 6.32 0.23
N ALA A 8 -14.55 7.38 0.90
CA ALA A 8 -14.94 7.31 2.32
C ALA A 8 -16.19 6.44 2.54
N GLN A 9 -17.16 6.50 1.61
CA GLN A 9 -18.36 5.65 1.65
C GLN A 9 -18.04 4.19 1.31
N LEU A 10 -17.15 3.97 0.33
CA LEU A 10 -16.66 2.64 -0.01
C LEU A 10 -15.95 1.97 1.17
N ARG A 11 -15.17 2.74 1.92
CA ARG A 11 -14.47 2.26 3.12
C ARG A 11 -15.41 1.85 4.24
N ASN A 12 -16.63 2.37 4.29
CA ASN A 12 -17.62 2.20 5.34
C ASN A 12 -17.02 2.31 6.76
N ARG A 13 -16.78 3.56 7.20
CA ARG A 13 -16.15 3.86 8.50
C ARG A 13 -16.95 3.39 9.73
N LEU A 14 -18.24 3.07 9.55
CA LEU A 14 -19.12 2.63 10.64
C LEU A 14 -19.05 1.12 10.86
N ASP A 15 -18.83 0.35 9.79
CA ASP A 15 -18.61 -1.09 9.85
C ASP A 15 -17.57 -1.50 8.80
N GLU A 16 -16.34 -1.74 9.24
CA GLU A 16 -15.25 -2.15 8.35
C GLU A 16 -15.52 -3.48 7.63
N ARG A 17 -16.38 -4.34 8.20
CA ARG A 17 -16.74 -5.64 7.62
C ARG A 17 -17.60 -5.51 6.37
N GLU A 18 -18.36 -4.40 6.25
CA GLU A 18 -19.17 -4.09 5.09
C GLU A 18 -18.46 -3.22 4.06
N GLY A 19 -17.26 -2.74 4.39
CA GLY A 19 -16.45 -1.92 3.50
C GLY A 19 -16.08 -2.66 2.22
N ILE A 20 -16.00 -1.90 1.13
CA ILE A 20 -15.60 -2.39 -0.18
C ILE A 20 -14.45 -1.56 -0.74
N PHE A 21 -13.77 -2.08 -1.73
CA PHE A 21 -12.81 -1.36 -2.56
C PHE A 21 -13.03 -1.69 -4.04
N ILE A 22 -12.49 -0.86 -4.91
CA ILE A 22 -12.60 -1.05 -6.37
C ILE A 22 -11.21 -1.37 -6.93
N ALA A 23 -11.07 -2.56 -7.52
CA ALA A 23 -9.91 -2.94 -8.32
C ALA A 23 -10.18 -2.59 -9.81
N GLU A 24 -9.20 -1.97 -10.46
CA GLU A 24 -9.27 -1.55 -11.86
C GLU A 24 -8.24 -2.28 -12.71
N SER A 25 -8.63 -2.77 -13.84
CA SER A 25 -7.92 -3.56 -14.86
C SER A 25 -7.91 -5.07 -14.61
N PRO A 26 -8.00 -5.87 -15.68
CA PRO A 26 -7.96 -7.34 -15.56
C PRO A 26 -6.73 -7.85 -14.80
N LYS A 27 -5.55 -7.28 -15.07
CA LYS A 27 -4.30 -7.67 -14.39
C LYS A 27 -4.38 -7.48 -12.87
N VAL A 28 -4.84 -6.32 -12.40
CA VAL A 28 -4.94 -6.01 -10.97
C VAL A 28 -6.02 -6.85 -10.30
N ILE A 29 -7.16 -7.08 -11.00
CA ILE A 29 -8.25 -7.92 -10.50
C ILE A 29 -7.78 -9.37 -10.30
N ARG A 30 -7.01 -9.92 -11.25
CA ARG A 30 -6.43 -11.28 -11.10
C ARG A 30 -5.52 -11.36 -9.88
N VAL A 31 -4.63 -10.39 -9.70
CA VAL A 31 -3.76 -10.35 -8.50
C VAL A 31 -4.57 -10.31 -7.21
N ALA A 32 -5.65 -9.52 -7.16
CA ALA A 32 -6.52 -9.47 -6.00
C ALA A 32 -7.23 -10.81 -5.76
N LEU A 33 -7.79 -11.42 -6.80
CA LEU A 33 -8.45 -12.73 -6.72
C LEU A 33 -7.47 -13.84 -6.32
N ASP A 34 -6.24 -13.81 -6.83
CA ASP A 34 -5.19 -14.78 -6.47
C ASP A 34 -4.75 -14.63 -5.02
N ALA A 35 -4.81 -13.40 -4.48
CA ALA A 35 -4.58 -13.11 -3.07
C ALA A 35 -5.79 -13.41 -2.17
N GLY A 36 -6.86 -14.01 -2.71
CA GLY A 36 -8.04 -14.39 -1.94
C GLY A 36 -9.03 -13.28 -1.64
N MET A 37 -8.94 -12.12 -2.33
CA MET A 37 -9.93 -11.05 -2.17
C MET A 37 -11.28 -11.50 -2.71
N GLU A 38 -12.33 -11.27 -1.93
CA GLU A 38 -13.71 -11.68 -2.26
C GLU A 38 -14.34 -10.68 -3.24
N PRO A 39 -14.66 -11.09 -4.49
CA PRO A 39 -15.36 -10.22 -5.43
C PRO A 39 -16.85 -10.11 -5.07
N ILE A 40 -17.42 -8.91 -5.28
CA ILE A 40 -18.85 -8.63 -5.06
C ILE A 40 -19.56 -8.49 -6.40
N ALA A 41 -18.98 -7.74 -7.33
CA ALA A 41 -19.55 -7.48 -8.65
C ALA A 41 -18.48 -7.01 -9.63
N LEU A 42 -18.70 -7.28 -10.92
CA LEU A 42 -17.87 -6.78 -12.01
C LEU A 42 -18.66 -5.73 -12.82
N LEU A 43 -17.94 -4.75 -13.34
CA LEU A 43 -18.43 -3.79 -14.34
C LEU A 43 -17.42 -3.72 -15.48
N CYS A 44 -17.84 -4.06 -16.71
CA CYS A 44 -16.93 -4.05 -17.85
C CYS A 44 -17.62 -3.69 -19.18
N GLU A 45 -16.83 -3.28 -20.16
CA GLU A 45 -17.32 -3.21 -21.54
C GLU A 45 -17.67 -4.63 -22.04
N GLU A 46 -18.71 -4.77 -22.86
CA GLU A 46 -19.20 -6.07 -23.37
C GLU A 46 -18.10 -6.94 -24.00
N ARG A 47 -17.18 -6.29 -24.74
CA ARG A 47 -16.05 -6.99 -25.39
C ARG A 47 -15.11 -7.73 -24.43
N HIS A 48 -15.11 -7.37 -23.15
CA HIS A 48 -14.24 -8.01 -22.16
C HIS A 48 -14.83 -9.30 -21.58
N ILE A 49 -16.14 -9.55 -21.73
CA ILE A 49 -16.79 -10.75 -21.19
C ILE A 49 -16.17 -12.03 -21.80
N THR A 50 -16.03 -12.05 -23.11
CA THR A 50 -15.43 -13.16 -23.85
C THR A 50 -13.97 -12.92 -24.22
N GLY A 51 -13.43 -11.74 -23.84
CA GLY A 51 -12.05 -11.31 -24.12
C GLY A 51 -11.18 -11.32 -22.87
N ASP A 52 -10.57 -10.17 -22.58
CA ASP A 52 -9.51 -10.03 -21.56
C ASP A 52 -10.00 -10.24 -20.10
N ALA A 53 -11.31 -10.35 -19.86
CA ALA A 53 -11.86 -10.64 -18.53
C ALA A 53 -12.64 -11.96 -18.47
N ALA A 54 -12.56 -12.83 -19.47
CA ALA A 54 -13.35 -14.08 -19.51
C ALA A 54 -13.08 -14.97 -18.28
N ASP A 55 -11.83 -15.18 -17.92
CA ASP A 55 -11.43 -15.94 -16.73
C ASP A 55 -11.88 -15.28 -15.42
N ILE A 56 -11.94 -13.94 -15.37
CA ILE A 56 -12.44 -13.19 -14.22
C ILE A 56 -13.95 -13.43 -14.07
N VAL A 57 -14.70 -13.37 -15.18
CA VAL A 57 -16.14 -13.64 -15.20
C VAL A 57 -16.43 -15.06 -14.69
N GLU A 58 -15.66 -16.05 -15.14
CA GLU A 58 -15.77 -17.44 -14.65
C GLU A 58 -15.51 -17.53 -13.15
N ARG A 59 -14.48 -16.84 -12.63
CA ARG A 59 -14.13 -16.83 -11.21
C ARG A 59 -15.16 -16.11 -10.33
N LEU A 60 -15.98 -15.23 -10.88
CA LEU A 60 -17.06 -14.59 -10.14
C LEU A 60 -18.21 -15.56 -9.79
N GLY A 61 -18.41 -16.60 -10.57
CA GLY A 61 -19.55 -17.52 -10.41
C GLY A 61 -20.90 -16.79 -10.56
N ASP A 62 -21.78 -16.92 -9.60
CA ASP A 62 -23.12 -16.32 -9.61
C ASP A 62 -23.16 -14.82 -9.26
N ARG A 63 -22.01 -14.18 -9.06
CA ARG A 63 -21.97 -12.76 -8.72
C ARG A 63 -22.30 -11.88 -9.92
N PRO A 64 -22.92 -10.71 -9.69
CA PRO A 64 -23.38 -9.83 -10.77
C PRO A 64 -22.22 -9.37 -11.68
N VAL A 65 -22.44 -9.48 -12.98
CA VAL A 65 -21.59 -8.89 -14.03
C VAL A 65 -22.41 -7.86 -14.78
N TYR A 66 -22.07 -6.58 -14.60
CA TYR A 66 -22.71 -5.46 -15.29
C TYR A 66 -21.91 -5.11 -16.53
N THR A 67 -22.62 -4.90 -17.64
CA THR A 67 -21.98 -4.58 -18.93
C THR A 67 -22.66 -3.41 -19.62
N GLY A 68 -21.91 -2.77 -20.50
CA GLY A 68 -22.42 -1.67 -21.31
C GLY A 68 -21.40 -1.22 -22.33
N SER A 69 -21.82 -0.24 -23.17
CA SER A 69 -20.90 0.42 -24.08
C SER A 69 -19.89 1.28 -23.29
N ARG A 70 -18.79 1.60 -23.93
CA ARG A 70 -17.73 2.46 -23.34
C ARG A 70 -18.29 3.84 -22.93
N GLU A 71 -19.19 4.40 -23.73
CA GLU A 71 -19.84 5.69 -23.48
C GLU A 71 -20.72 5.61 -22.24
N LEU A 72 -21.53 4.54 -22.11
CA LEU A 72 -22.39 4.32 -20.96
C LEU A 72 -21.55 4.17 -19.68
N LEU A 73 -20.51 3.35 -19.72
CA LEU A 73 -19.63 3.16 -18.55
C LEU A 73 -18.93 4.47 -18.17
N SER A 74 -18.48 5.25 -19.15
CA SER A 74 -17.86 6.57 -18.91
C SER A 74 -18.82 7.53 -18.25
N SER A 75 -20.08 7.57 -18.68
CA SER A 75 -21.11 8.42 -18.07
C SER A 75 -21.45 8.01 -16.63
N LEU A 76 -21.45 6.70 -16.35
CA LEU A 76 -21.70 6.15 -15.02
C LEU A 76 -20.56 6.41 -14.04
N THR A 77 -19.32 6.26 -14.47
CA THR A 77 -18.14 6.40 -13.61
C THR A 77 -17.61 7.82 -13.51
N GLY A 78 -18.04 8.72 -14.41
CA GLY A 78 -17.58 10.11 -14.49
C GLY A 78 -16.20 10.27 -15.16
N TYR A 79 -15.62 9.19 -15.71
CA TYR A 79 -14.36 9.21 -16.47
C TYR A 79 -14.29 8.02 -17.42
N THR A 80 -13.44 8.13 -18.43
CA THR A 80 -13.24 7.05 -19.39
C THR A 80 -12.42 5.92 -18.76
N LEU A 81 -13.00 4.72 -18.71
CA LEU A 81 -12.32 3.51 -18.26
C LEU A 81 -11.22 3.12 -19.25
N THR A 82 -9.98 3.49 -18.97
CA THR A 82 -8.85 3.22 -19.87
C THR A 82 -8.59 1.73 -20.08
N ARG A 83 -8.99 0.90 -19.13
CA ARG A 83 -8.82 -0.56 -19.16
C ARG A 83 -10.12 -1.35 -19.15
N GLY A 84 -11.25 -0.66 -19.18
CA GLY A 84 -12.60 -1.19 -19.43
C GLY A 84 -13.16 -2.19 -18.41
N VAL A 85 -12.47 -2.47 -17.28
CA VAL A 85 -12.91 -3.47 -16.30
C VAL A 85 -12.68 -2.96 -14.88
N LEU A 86 -13.75 -2.98 -14.07
CA LEU A 86 -13.75 -2.70 -12.63
C LEU A 86 -14.34 -3.86 -11.86
N CYS A 87 -13.76 -4.21 -10.73
CA CYS A 87 -14.31 -5.18 -9.81
C CYS A 87 -14.47 -4.55 -8.42
N ALA A 88 -15.69 -4.59 -7.90
CA ALA A 88 -15.94 -4.28 -6.50
C ALA A 88 -15.64 -5.52 -5.67
N MET A 89 -14.85 -5.36 -4.62
CA MET A 89 -14.41 -6.43 -3.74
C MET A 89 -14.63 -6.05 -2.29
N ARG A 90 -14.87 -7.03 -1.43
CA ARG A 90 -14.98 -6.86 0.01
C ARG A 90 -13.62 -6.49 0.61
N ARG A 91 -13.62 -5.53 1.53
CA ARG A 91 -12.41 -5.21 2.29
C ARG A 91 -12.05 -6.39 3.21
N PRO A 92 -10.78 -6.80 3.25
CA PRO A 92 -10.36 -7.81 4.21
C PRO A 92 -10.36 -7.26 5.63
N VAL A 93 -10.57 -8.12 6.60
CA VAL A 93 -10.25 -7.81 8.00
C VAL A 93 -8.72 -7.76 8.11
N LEU A 94 -8.20 -6.63 8.62
CA LEU A 94 -6.76 -6.46 8.72
C LEU A 94 -6.20 -7.33 9.85
N PRO A 95 -5.04 -7.96 9.63
CA PRO A 95 -4.31 -8.65 10.67
C PRO A 95 -3.74 -7.67 11.71
N SER A 96 -3.35 -8.17 12.88
CA SER A 96 -2.63 -7.39 13.86
C SER A 96 -1.16 -7.15 13.46
N VAL A 97 -0.53 -6.15 14.09
CA VAL A 97 0.94 -5.93 13.94
C VAL A 97 1.71 -7.20 14.32
N GLN A 98 1.29 -7.90 15.36
CA GLN A 98 1.93 -9.12 15.81
C GLN A 98 1.86 -10.23 14.76
N ASP A 99 0.71 -10.38 14.10
CA ASP A 99 0.54 -11.42 13.08
C ASP A 99 1.43 -11.19 11.86
N VAL A 100 1.44 -9.95 11.34
CA VAL A 100 2.26 -9.62 10.14
C VAL A 100 3.76 -9.60 10.44
N CYS A 101 4.15 -9.29 11.69
CA CYS A 101 5.54 -9.20 12.12
C CYS A 101 6.12 -10.51 12.65
N LYS A 102 5.32 -11.55 12.86
CA LYS A 102 5.75 -12.81 13.50
C LYS A 102 6.97 -13.44 12.85
N LYS A 103 7.01 -13.49 11.53
CA LYS A 103 8.11 -14.07 10.74
C LYS A 103 8.90 -13.02 9.97
N ALA A 104 8.56 -11.74 10.13
CA ALA A 104 9.17 -10.66 9.38
C ALA A 104 10.52 -10.27 9.98
N SER A 105 11.45 -9.90 9.12
CA SER A 105 12.79 -9.38 9.42
C SER A 105 12.98 -7.95 8.94
N ARG A 106 12.31 -7.58 7.85
CA ARG A 106 12.34 -6.23 7.27
C ARG A 106 10.92 -5.74 7.03
N VAL A 107 10.54 -4.68 7.75
CA VAL A 107 9.23 -4.05 7.60
C VAL A 107 9.38 -2.57 7.31
N VAL A 108 8.42 -1.98 6.65
CA VAL A 108 8.31 -0.52 6.49
C VAL A 108 7.15 0.01 7.29
N VAL A 109 7.36 1.12 7.98
CA VAL A 109 6.30 1.93 8.60
C VAL A 109 6.11 3.19 7.77
N ILE A 110 4.90 3.43 7.32
CA ILE A 110 4.51 4.62 6.57
C ILE A 110 3.78 5.56 7.53
N ASP A 111 4.37 6.71 7.82
CA ASP A 111 3.83 7.68 8.78
C ASP A 111 3.40 8.97 8.07
N GLY A 112 2.09 9.22 8.05
CA GLY A 112 1.52 10.46 7.54
C GLY A 112 1.58 10.65 6.01
N VAL A 113 1.89 9.64 5.21
CA VAL A 113 1.91 9.74 3.75
C VAL A 113 0.50 9.74 3.20
N VAL A 114 0.03 10.87 2.69
CA VAL A 114 -1.34 11.08 2.23
C VAL A 114 -1.53 10.94 0.72
N ASP A 115 -0.46 11.03 -0.08
CA ASP A 115 -0.56 10.83 -1.53
C ASP A 115 -0.69 9.34 -1.86
N THR A 116 -1.83 9.01 -2.44
CA THR A 116 -2.16 7.65 -2.91
C THR A 116 -1.17 7.09 -3.93
N THR A 117 -0.52 7.96 -4.71
CA THR A 117 0.51 7.56 -5.69
C THR A 117 1.75 7.06 -4.96
N ASN A 118 2.18 7.78 -3.92
CA ASN A 118 3.32 7.37 -3.10
C ASN A 118 3.04 6.08 -2.34
N ILE A 119 1.85 5.94 -1.73
CA ILE A 119 1.43 4.68 -1.10
C ILE A 119 1.53 3.51 -2.09
N GLY A 120 0.92 3.65 -3.27
CA GLY A 120 0.97 2.59 -4.29
C GLY A 120 2.40 2.25 -4.75
N ALA A 121 3.25 3.25 -4.94
CA ALA A 121 4.64 3.05 -5.33
C ALA A 121 5.48 2.39 -4.23
N ILE A 122 5.28 2.75 -2.96
CA ILE A 122 5.94 2.11 -1.82
C ILE A 122 5.55 0.63 -1.73
N PHE A 123 4.25 0.30 -1.81
CA PHE A 123 3.81 -1.11 -1.82
C PHE A 123 4.42 -1.92 -2.97
N ARG A 124 4.52 -1.31 -4.16
CA ARG A 124 5.15 -1.95 -5.31
C ARG A 124 6.64 -2.21 -5.08
N SER A 125 7.35 -1.26 -4.53
CA SER A 125 8.76 -1.40 -4.17
C SER A 125 8.96 -2.41 -3.05
N ALA A 126 8.10 -2.40 -2.03
CA ALA A 126 8.12 -3.35 -0.92
C ALA A 126 7.97 -4.79 -1.42
N ALA A 127 6.98 -5.06 -2.27
CA ALA A 127 6.79 -6.37 -2.87
C ALA A 127 7.98 -6.82 -3.72
N ALA A 128 8.54 -5.90 -4.53
CA ALA A 128 9.63 -6.22 -5.45
C ALA A 128 10.98 -6.42 -4.74
N LEU A 129 11.20 -5.78 -3.60
CA LEU A 129 12.49 -5.74 -2.91
C LEU A 129 12.53 -6.54 -1.60
N GLY A 130 11.50 -7.38 -1.35
CA GLY A 130 11.52 -8.34 -0.25
C GLY A 130 11.25 -7.73 1.12
N ILE A 131 10.43 -6.67 1.20
CA ILE A 131 9.88 -6.19 2.48
C ILE A 131 8.76 -7.14 2.91
N ASP A 132 8.87 -7.66 4.13
CA ASP A 132 7.98 -8.69 4.65
C ASP A 132 6.59 -8.18 5.03
N ALA A 133 6.49 -6.92 5.48
CA ALA A 133 5.21 -6.29 5.83
C ALA A 133 5.26 -4.76 5.71
N VAL A 134 4.09 -4.15 5.48
CA VAL A 134 3.89 -2.71 5.48
C VAL A 134 2.98 -2.33 6.64
N LEU A 135 3.42 -1.40 7.47
CA LEU A 135 2.65 -0.87 8.58
C LEU A 135 2.28 0.59 8.30
N LEU A 136 1.06 1.01 8.62
CA LEU A 136 0.61 2.37 8.36
C LEU A 136 0.07 3.02 9.63
N THR A 137 0.49 4.25 9.89
CA THR A 137 -0.18 5.05 10.91
C THR A 137 -1.56 5.51 10.41
N SER A 138 -2.45 5.85 11.33
CA SER A 138 -3.82 6.29 11.01
C SER A 138 -3.88 7.60 10.21
N THR A 139 -2.79 8.35 10.17
CA THR A 139 -2.62 9.58 9.39
C THR A 139 -2.26 9.33 7.94
N SER A 140 -1.87 8.11 7.59
CA SER A 140 -1.53 7.74 6.21
C SER A 140 -2.77 7.40 5.39
N CYS A 141 -2.66 7.57 4.07
CA CYS A 141 -3.72 7.21 3.15
C CYS A 141 -3.96 5.70 3.13
N ASP A 142 -5.21 5.33 2.90
CA ASP A 142 -5.65 3.95 2.77
C ASP A 142 -5.03 3.25 1.54
N PRO A 143 -4.32 2.13 1.71
CA PRO A 143 -3.74 1.37 0.60
C PRO A 143 -4.77 0.80 -0.37
N LEU A 144 -6.01 0.56 0.10
CA LEU A 144 -7.12 0.09 -0.73
C LEU A 144 -7.86 1.23 -1.44
N ASN A 145 -7.33 2.46 -1.40
CA ASN A 145 -7.75 3.53 -2.29
C ASN A 145 -7.51 3.09 -3.75
N ARG A 146 -8.49 3.30 -4.61
CA ARG A 146 -8.45 2.85 -6.00
C ARG A 146 -7.19 3.27 -6.77
N ARG A 147 -6.70 4.52 -6.53
CA ARG A 147 -5.48 5.01 -7.17
C ARG A 147 -4.24 4.30 -6.65
N ALA A 148 -4.16 4.05 -5.34
CA ALA A 148 -3.05 3.30 -4.73
C ALA A 148 -3.00 1.85 -5.26
N ILE A 149 -4.13 1.16 -5.32
CA ILE A 149 -4.25 -0.18 -5.92
C ILE A 149 -3.73 -0.18 -7.38
N ARG A 150 -4.15 0.81 -8.17
CA ARG A 150 -3.75 0.92 -9.58
C ARG A 150 -2.24 1.19 -9.73
N VAL A 151 -1.69 2.13 -8.96
CA VAL A 151 -0.26 2.47 -9.01
C VAL A 151 0.60 1.31 -8.53
N SER A 152 0.17 0.60 -7.49
CA SER A 152 0.87 -0.59 -7.01
C SER A 152 0.81 -1.77 -7.97
N MET A 153 -0.01 -1.69 -9.02
CA MET A 153 -0.28 -2.83 -9.94
C MET A 153 -0.78 -4.07 -9.19
N GLY A 154 -1.50 -3.88 -8.09
CA GLY A 154 -2.00 -4.95 -7.22
C GLY A 154 -1.00 -5.44 -6.16
N SER A 155 0.20 -4.87 -6.07
CA SER A 155 1.18 -5.30 -5.06
C SER A 155 0.70 -5.09 -3.62
N VAL A 156 -0.28 -4.22 -3.40
CA VAL A 156 -0.97 -4.06 -2.10
C VAL A 156 -1.61 -5.36 -1.60
N PHE A 157 -1.90 -6.31 -2.47
CA PHE A 157 -2.44 -7.63 -2.14
C PHE A 157 -1.36 -8.70 -1.93
N LEU A 158 -0.10 -8.40 -2.28
CA LEU A 158 1.02 -9.35 -2.21
C LEU A 158 1.83 -9.23 -0.92
N VAL A 159 1.84 -8.05 -0.30
CA VAL A 159 2.57 -7.80 0.95
C VAL A 159 1.55 -7.64 2.07
N PRO A 160 1.62 -8.41 3.17
CA PRO A 160 0.75 -8.22 4.31
C PRO A 160 0.93 -6.83 4.92
N TRP A 161 -0.15 -6.24 5.41
CA TRP A 161 -0.10 -4.93 6.02
C TRP A 161 -1.10 -4.78 7.16
N ALA A 162 -0.78 -3.88 8.10
CA ALA A 162 -1.59 -3.60 9.28
C ALA A 162 -1.51 -2.12 9.68
N GLY A 163 -2.47 -1.66 10.48
CA GLY A 163 -2.36 -0.38 11.17
C GLY A 163 -1.37 -0.46 12.34
N VAL A 164 -0.60 0.60 12.58
CA VAL A 164 0.33 0.70 13.72
C VAL A 164 0.19 2.06 14.41
N ARG A 165 0.40 2.07 15.72
CA ARG A 165 0.46 3.32 16.49
C ARG A 165 1.83 3.98 16.36
N PRO A 166 1.91 5.33 16.36
CA PRO A 166 3.18 6.05 16.17
C PRO A 166 4.16 5.91 17.33
N ASP A 167 3.77 5.32 18.47
CA ASP A 167 4.66 4.99 19.59
C ASP A 167 5.51 3.74 19.34
N PHE A 168 5.17 2.94 18.31
CA PHE A 168 5.81 1.69 17.91
C PHE A 168 5.89 0.62 19.01
N ALA A 169 5.11 0.74 20.09
CA ALA A 169 5.19 -0.19 21.24
C ALA A 169 4.91 -1.63 20.81
N GLU A 170 3.90 -1.85 19.96
CA GLU A 170 3.55 -3.17 19.44
C GLU A 170 4.67 -3.75 18.56
N LEU A 171 5.31 -2.92 17.76
CA LEU A 171 6.40 -3.32 16.88
C LEU A 171 7.65 -3.67 17.68
N ARG A 172 7.99 -2.87 18.69
CA ARG A 172 9.10 -3.17 19.62
C ARG A 172 8.88 -4.47 20.38
N ALA A 173 7.64 -4.75 20.79
CA ALA A 173 7.28 -6.00 21.46
C ALA A 173 7.52 -7.24 20.59
N THR A 174 7.61 -7.09 19.27
CA THR A 174 7.99 -8.16 18.33
C THR A 174 9.49 -8.22 18.01
N GLY A 175 10.31 -7.39 18.67
CA GLY A 175 11.77 -7.42 18.62
C GLY A 175 12.39 -6.57 17.50
N PHE A 176 11.64 -5.65 16.89
CA PHE A 176 12.18 -4.75 15.86
C PHE A 176 12.94 -3.57 16.44
N SER A 177 14.11 -3.30 15.88
CA SER A 177 14.76 -2.00 15.96
C SER A 177 14.13 -1.02 14.97
N ILE A 178 14.00 0.23 15.34
CA ILE A 178 13.33 1.29 14.56
C ILE A 178 14.37 2.19 13.91
N ALA A 179 14.36 2.29 12.59
CA ALA A 179 15.20 3.19 11.80
C ALA A 179 14.35 4.30 11.16
N ALA A 180 14.40 5.51 11.70
CA ALA A 180 13.67 6.67 11.19
C ALA A 180 14.45 7.32 10.04
N MET A 181 13.84 7.38 8.85
CA MET A 181 14.42 8.07 7.70
C MET A 181 14.23 9.58 7.84
N ALA A 182 15.26 10.26 8.36
CA ALA A 182 15.22 11.69 8.62
C ALA A 182 16.63 12.32 8.51
N LEU A 183 16.65 13.57 8.06
CA LEU A 183 17.88 14.37 8.01
C LEU A 183 18.03 15.15 9.32
N THR A 184 18.93 14.68 10.19
CA THR A 184 19.29 15.34 11.43
C THR A 184 20.82 15.42 11.60
N HIS A 185 21.29 16.22 12.56
CA HIS A 185 22.72 16.33 12.86
C HIS A 185 23.37 14.98 13.20
N ASN A 186 22.63 14.11 13.86
CA ASN A 186 23.13 12.82 14.34
C ASN A 186 22.70 11.63 13.46
N SER A 187 22.17 11.89 12.26
CA SER A 187 21.74 10.79 11.38
C SER A 187 22.95 10.06 10.79
N ILE A 188 22.89 8.72 10.84
CA ILE A 188 23.88 7.82 10.22
C ILE A 188 23.53 7.62 8.72
N PRO A 189 24.52 7.30 7.88
CA PRO A 189 24.24 7.01 6.48
C PRO A 189 23.51 5.66 6.32
N LEU A 190 22.65 5.56 5.29
CA LEU A 190 21.83 4.37 5.03
C LEU A 190 22.65 3.08 4.83
N ASN A 191 23.87 3.21 4.34
CA ASN A 191 24.80 2.08 4.13
C ASN A 191 25.65 1.73 5.36
N ASP A 192 25.33 2.29 6.54
CA ASP A 192 26.01 1.92 7.77
C ASP A 192 25.78 0.43 8.09
N PRO A 193 26.85 -0.37 8.32
CA PRO A 193 26.72 -1.80 8.57
C PRO A 193 25.86 -2.17 9.78
N ILE A 194 25.72 -1.27 10.76
CA ILE A 194 24.89 -1.48 11.95
C ILE A 194 23.43 -1.76 11.61
N LEU A 195 22.92 -1.16 10.53
CA LEU A 195 21.54 -1.33 10.08
C LEU A 195 21.31 -2.73 9.51
N LYS A 196 22.23 -3.22 8.68
CA LYS A 196 22.16 -4.57 8.11
C LYS A 196 22.34 -5.65 9.17
N ALA A 197 23.11 -5.36 10.21
CA ALA A 197 23.35 -6.27 11.32
C ALA A 197 22.10 -6.48 12.21
N GLN A 198 21.07 -5.62 12.10
CA GLN A 198 19.85 -5.81 12.86
C GLN A 198 19.08 -7.05 12.34
N PRO A 199 18.78 -8.04 13.20
CA PRO A 199 18.02 -9.21 12.78
C PRO A 199 16.60 -8.85 12.37
N LYS A 200 16.01 -7.83 13.02
CA LYS A 200 14.69 -7.27 12.71
C LYS A 200 14.79 -5.74 12.65
N LEU A 201 14.47 -5.18 11.51
CA LEU A 201 14.55 -3.72 11.28
C LEU A 201 13.26 -3.18 10.67
N ALA A 202 12.68 -2.18 11.32
CA ALA A 202 11.57 -1.40 10.81
C ALA A 202 12.07 -0.07 10.26
N ILE A 203 11.81 0.20 8.99
CA ILE A 203 12.21 1.41 8.28
C ILE A 203 11.02 2.37 8.30
N VAL A 204 11.14 3.50 9.01
CA VAL A 204 10.05 4.49 9.12
C VAL A 204 10.21 5.57 8.07
N MET A 205 9.20 5.72 7.21
CA MET A 205 9.13 6.69 6.13
C MET A 205 8.10 7.78 6.49
N GLY A 206 8.50 9.03 6.43
CA GLY A 206 7.66 10.19 6.74
C GLY A 206 7.01 10.85 5.54
N THR A 207 6.30 11.95 5.78
CA THR A 207 5.65 12.77 4.75
C THR A 207 6.64 13.47 3.84
N GLU A 208 6.19 13.91 2.67
CA GLU A 208 6.90 14.88 1.84
C GLU A 208 6.75 16.29 2.45
N GLY A 209 7.84 17.01 2.59
CA GLY A 209 7.89 18.36 3.18
C GLY A 209 8.33 18.32 4.64
N ASP A 210 7.42 18.08 5.57
CA ASP A 210 7.74 18.14 7.02
C ASP A 210 8.52 16.92 7.54
N GLY A 211 8.56 15.83 6.76
CA GLY A 211 9.24 14.60 7.14
C GLY A 211 8.55 13.87 8.31
N LEU A 212 9.34 13.29 9.20
CA LEU A 212 8.86 12.62 10.41
C LEU A 212 8.72 13.59 11.57
N ALA A 213 7.66 13.45 12.37
CA ALA A 213 7.48 14.22 13.59
C ALA A 213 8.65 14.00 14.57
N GLN A 214 9.01 15.03 15.34
CA GLN A 214 10.11 14.94 16.31
C GLN A 214 9.90 13.82 17.32
N SER A 215 8.66 13.53 17.72
CA SER A 215 8.32 12.42 18.60
C SER A 215 8.66 11.06 18.01
N VAL A 216 8.46 10.88 16.70
CA VAL A 216 8.82 9.66 15.97
C VAL A 216 10.34 9.50 15.90
N ILE A 217 11.05 10.60 15.58
CA ILE A 217 12.52 10.61 15.51
C ILE A 217 13.13 10.29 16.88
N SER A 218 12.61 10.89 17.95
CA SER A 218 13.10 10.66 19.33
C SER A 218 12.83 9.25 19.84
N ASN A 219 11.83 8.57 19.30
CA ASN A 219 11.50 7.19 19.63
C ASN A 219 12.22 6.15 18.76
N ALA A 220 13.02 6.56 17.77
CA ALA A 220 13.77 5.66 16.92
C ALA A 220 15.10 5.22 17.57
N ASP A 221 15.54 3.99 17.27
CA ASP A 221 16.85 3.49 17.67
C ASP A 221 17.95 4.03 16.79
N PHE A 222 17.62 4.29 15.51
CA PHE A 222 18.52 4.87 14.52
C PHE A 222 17.80 5.98 13.78
N VAL A 223 18.49 7.11 13.58
CA VAL A 223 18.08 8.14 12.63
C VAL A 223 18.97 8.01 11.41
N VAL A 224 18.36 7.81 10.24
CA VAL A 224 19.08 7.38 9.04
C VAL A 224 18.85 8.38 7.91
N ARG A 225 19.92 8.74 7.20
CA ARG A 225 19.85 9.56 5.98
C ARG A 225 20.37 8.82 4.76
N ILE A 226 19.79 9.13 3.60
CA ILE A 226 20.40 8.80 2.31
C ILE A 226 21.43 9.88 2.02
N PRO A 227 22.72 9.55 1.83
CA PRO A 227 23.70 10.54 1.43
C PRO A 227 23.34 11.18 0.07
N MET A 228 23.25 12.49 0.01
CA MET A 228 22.84 13.24 -1.17
C MET A 228 24.00 14.08 -1.70
N HIS A 229 23.93 14.50 -2.98
CA HIS A 229 24.86 15.38 -3.65
C HIS A 229 24.16 16.67 -4.10
N HIS A 230 24.94 17.69 -4.48
CA HIS A 230 24.45 18.93 -5.08
C HIS A 230 23.46 19.73 -4.20
N ASN A 231 23.59 19.66 -2.88
CA ASN A 231 22.70 20.32 -1.91
C ASN A 231 21.22 19.94 -2.08
N VAL A 232 20.95 18.71 -2.54
CA VAL A 232 19.60 18.14 -2.52
C VAL A 232 19.37 17.53 -1.15
N ASP A 233 18.31 17.96 -0.46
CA ASP A 233 18.03 17.56 0.94
C ASP A 233 17.18 16.30 1.04
N SER A 234 16.35 16.01 0.03
CA SER A 234 15.41 14.90 0.07
C SER A 234 15.11 14.33 -1.31
N LEU A 235 14.59 13.09 -1.31
CA LEU A 235 13.96 12.44 -2.45
C LEU A 235 12.45 12.36 -2.19
N ASN A 236 11.66 12.21 -3.26
CA ASN A 236 10.28 11.74 -3.13
C ASN A 236 10.23 10.50 -2.24
N VAL A 237 9.25 10.39 -1.34
CA VAL A 237 9.18 9.34 -0.32
C VAL A 237 9.18 7.93 -0.92
N ALA A 238 8.54 7.72 -2.07
CA ALA A 238 8.53 6.40 -2.72
C ALA A 238 9.90 6.05 -3.33
N ALA A 239 10.63 7.04 -3.84
CA ALA A 239 12.00 6.87 -4.31
C ALA A 239 12.95 6.57 -3.15
N ALA A 240 12.86 7.34 -2.06
CA ALA A 240 13.62 7.11 -0.83
C ALA A 240 13.35 5.70 -0.26
N ALA A 241 12.09 5.27 -0.26
CA ALA A 241 11.70 3.93 0.17
C ALA A 241 12.36 2.84 -0.69
N ALA A 242 12.32 2.97 -2.02
CA ALA A 242 12.95 1.99 -2.91
C ALA A 242 14.46 1.88 -2.69
N VAL A 243 15.15 3.01 -2.48
CA VAL A 243 16.59 3.04 -2.16
C VAL A 243 16.87 2.36 -0.81
N ALA A 244 16.06 2.68 0.22
CA ALA A 244 16.20 2.09 1.54
C ALA A 244 15.95 0.58 1.52
N PHE A 245 14.92 0.11 0.81
CA PHE A 245 14.60 -1.30 0.70
C PHE A 245 15.70 -2.07 -0.03
N TRP A 246 16.22 -1.51 -1.12
CA TRP A 246 17.33 -2.11 -1.85
C TRP A 246 18.57 -2.24 -0.99
N GLU A 247 18.94 -1.19 -0.26
CA GLU A 247 20.16 -1.20 0.56
C GLU A 247 20.02 -2.14 1.78
N LEU A 248 18.84 -2.15 2.43
CA LEU A 248 18.65 -2.84 3.71
C LEU A 248 18.03 -4.26 3.58
N ARG A 249 17.80 -4.75 2.34
CA ARG A 249 17.33 -6.13 2.14
C ARG A 249 18.31 -7.16 2.68
N LEU A 250 17.80 -8.32 3.05
CA LEU A 250 18.58 -9.49 3.46
C LEU A 250 19.06 -10.32 2.28
#